data_38018c61b7bab4c8e2c4a07a01778d07
#
_entry.id   38018c61b7bab4c8e2c4a07a01778d07
#
_cell.length_a   1.000
_cell.length_b   1.000
_cell.length_c   1.000
_cell.angle_alpha   90.00
_cell.angle_beta   90.00
_cell.angle_gamma   90.00
#
_symmetry.space_group_name_H-M   'P 1'
#
loop_
_entity.id
_entity.type
_entity.pdbx_description
1 polymer ?
#
loop_
_entity_poly.entity_id
_entity_poly.type
_entity_poly.pdbx_seq_one_letter_code
_entity_poly.pdbx_strand_id
1 'polypeptide(L)'
;VIDFNKYKALTFDCYGTLIDWENGILGALKPVLVAHNKNLDDSQILELFAQLEAELQQGEYIKYREVLRRVVDKFGERIGFNPTAEELNSLADSIQYWLPLPDTVEALRTLKRKFKLVIISNIDEDLFAFSAKHLEVEFDRIITAEQAKSYKPSLNNFRLAMEKINLPPEEILHVAASIYHDIIAAKSLGLSTVWVNRRAGQQGVGATVSAVSQPDLKVPDLKTLVALSLGK
;
A
#
# COMPACT_ATOMS: atom_id res chain seq x y z
N VAL A 1 22.30 10.92 -6.58
CA VAL A 1 22.45 9.45 -6.68
C VAL A 1 22.43 8.91 -5.25
N ILE A 2 21.51 7.97 -4.96
CA ILE A 2 21.41 7.34 -3.63
C ILE A 2 22.61 6.39 -3.43
N ASP A 3 23.29 6.51 -2.29
CA ASP A 3 24.29 5.54 -1.84
C ASP A 3 23.63 4.48 -0.95
N PHE A 4 23.34 3.33 -1.52
CA PHE A 4 22.67 2.21 -0.83
C PHE A 4 23.48 1.60 0.33
N ASN A 5 24.79 1.88 0.43
CA ASN A 5 25.61 1.35 1.53
C ASN A 5 25.38 2.08 2.86
N LYS A 6 24.73 3.24 2.82
CA LYS A 6 24.33 4.00 4.03
C LYS A 6 23.15 3.36 4.75
N TYR A 7 22.29 2.62 4.03
CA TYR A 7 21.07 2.10 4.61
C TYR A 7 21.26 0.72 5.22
N LYS A 8 20.65 0.52 6.37
CA LYS A 8 20.59 -0.76 7.08
C LYS A 8 19.20 -1.39 7.01
N ALA A 9 18.17 -0.56 6.84
CA ALA A 9 16.79 -1.00 6.73
C ALA A 9 16.10 -0.40 5.50
N LEU A 10 15.29 -1.21 4.82
CA LEU A 10 14.31 -0.78 3.86
C LEU A 10 12.92 -0.92 4.50
N THR A 11 12.17 0.18 4.55
CA THR A 11 10.76 0.15 4.93
C THR A 11 9.91 0.18 3.67
N PHE A 12 8.87 -0.67 3.61
CA PHE A 12 8.00 -0.81 2.45
C PHE A 12 6.56 -0.50 2.80
N ASP A 13 5.90 0.28 1.95
CA ASP A 13 4.46 0.13 1.78
C ASP A 13 4.14 -1.23 1.17
N CYS A 14 2.91 -1.73 1.36
CA CYS A 14 2.53 -3.07 0.90
C CYS A 14 1.61 -3.04 -0.33
N TYR A 15 0.40 -2.49 -0.18
CA TYR A 15 -0.65 -2.57 -1.20
C TYR A 15 -0.44 -1.53 -2.29
N GLY A 16 -0.31 -1.98 -3.55
CA GLY A 16 0.09 -1.17 -4.69
C GLY A 16 1.62 -1.06 -4.87
N THR A 17 2.41 -1.39 -3.83
CA THR A 17 3.88 -1.42 -3.91
C THR A 17 4.41 -2.84 -4.10
N LEU A 18 3.95 -3.77 -3.25
CA LEU A 18 4.34 -5.20 -3.22
C LEU A 18 3.21 -6.10 -3.73
N ILE A 19 1.98 -5.82 -3.35
CA ILE A 19 0.77 -6.57 -3.67
C ILE A 19 -0.01 -5.83 -4.77
N ASP A 20 -0.52 -6.59 -5.73
CA ASP A 20 -1.39 -6.10 -6.81
C ASP A 20 -2.81 -5.84 -6.30
N TRP A 21 -2.97 -4.74 -5.59
CA TRP A 21 -4.23 -4.41 -4.96
C TRP A 21 -5.28 -3.86 -5.94
N GLU A 22 -4.87 -3.23 -7.04
CA GLU A 22 -5.83 -2.70 -8.02
C GLU A 22 -6.61 -3.84 -8.66
N ASN A 23 -5.95 -4.92 -9.09
CA ASN A 23 -6.63 -6.11 -9.58
C ASN A 23 -7.45 -6.78 -8.46
N GLY A 24 -6.98 -6.76 -7.23
CA GLY A 24 -7.73 -7.25 -6.07
C GLY A 24 -9.03 -6.49 -5.84
N ILE A 25 -8.97 -5.15 -5.83
CA ILE A 25 -10.15 -4.26 -5.69
C ILE A 25 -11.14 -4.48 -6.83
N LEU A 26 -10.65 -4.49 -8.07
CA LEU A 26 -11.50 -4.73 -9.24
C LEU A 26 -12.17 -6.10 -9.20
N GLY A 27 -11.41 -7.13 -8.82
CA GLY A 27 -11.94 -8.49 -8.66
C GLY A 27 -13.06 -8.61 -7.62
N ALA A 28 -12.98 -7.83 -6.54
CA ALA A 28 -13.99 -7.80 -5.49
C ALA A 28 -15.23 -6.97 -5.87
N LEU A 29 -15.03 -5.79 -6.48
CA LEU A 29 -16.14 -4.85 -6.73
C LEU A 29 -16.91 -5.13 -8.02
N LYS A 30 -16.25 -5.58 -9.10
CA LYS A 30 -16.94 -5.86 -10.37
C LYS A 30 -18.11 -6.83 -10.24
N PRO A 31 -17.98 -7.98 -9.54
CA PRO A 31 -19.13 -8.87 -9.34
C PRO A 31 -20.31 -8.20 -8.64
N VAL A 32 -20.03 -7.37 -7.62
CA VAL A 32 -21.07 -6.61 -6.90
C VAL A 32 -21.76 -5.63 -7.84
N LEU A 33 -21.00 -4.86 -8.61
CA LEU A 33 -21.55 -3.90 -9.57
C LEU A 33 -22.41 -4.58 -10.64
N VAL A 34 -21.95 -5.71 -11.17
CA VAL A 34 -22.70 -6.50 -12.17
C VAL A 34 -24.01 -7.02 -11.59
N ALA A 35 -24.01 -7.54 -10.35
CA ALA A 35 -25.22 -8.03 -9.68
C ALA A 35 -26.29 -6.94 -9.53
N HIS A 36 -25.87 -5.68 -9.42
CA HIS A 36 -26.74 -4.51 -9.31
C HIS A 36 -26.98 -3.76 -10.65
N ASN A 37 -26.59 -4.35 -11.78
CA ASN A 37 -26.70 -3.75 -13.12
C ASN A 37 -26.00 -2.39 -13.22
N LYS A 38 -24.85 -2.21 -12.54
CA LYS A 38 -24.02 -1.02 -12.59
C LYS A 38 -22.83 -1.26 -13.51
N ASN A 39 -22.56 -0.31 -14.39
CA ASN A 39 -21.49 -0.37 -15.36
C ASN A 39 -20.54 0.81 -15.15
N LEU A 40 -19.38 0.53 -14.56
CA LEU A 40 -18.26 1.45 -14.44
C LEU A 40 -17.04 0.77 -15.07
N ASP A 41 -16.19 1.57 -15.72
CA ASP A 41 -14.89 1.07 -16.17
C ASP A 41 -13.90 0.97 -14.99
N ASP A 42 -12.77 0.32 -15.23
CA ASP A 42 -11.77 0.05 -14.21
C ASP A 42 -11.23 1.33 -13.54
N SER A 43 -11.01 2.38 -14.34
CA SER A 43 -10.52 3.67 -13.84
C SER A 43 -11.54 4.32 -12.90
N GLN A 44 -12.81 4.31 -13.29
CA GLN A 44 -13.91 4.86 -12.48
C GLN A 44 -14.06 4.11 -11.14
N ILE A 45 -13.92 2.78 -11.16
CA ILE A 45 -13.98 1.96 -9.93
C ILE A 45 -12.82 2.31 -9.01
N LEU A 46 -11.59 2.34 -9.51
CA LEU A 46 -10.39 2.60 -8.72
C LEU A 46 -10.37 4.05 -8.19
N GLU A 47 -10.75 5.01 -8.99
CA GLU A 47 -10.81 6.42 -8.57
C GLU A 47 -11.88 6.65 -7.49
N LEU A 48 -13.06 6.04 -7.64
CA LEU A 48 -14.11 6.11 -6.63
C LEU A 48 -13.68 5.41 -5.34
N PHE A 49 -13.02 4.24 -5.44
CA PHE A 49 -12.44 3.55 -4.28
C PHE A 49 -11.46 4.46 -3.54
N ALA A 50 -10.49 5.07 -4.25
CA ALA A 50 -9.49 5.95 -3.65
C ALA A 50 -10.11 7.13 -2.90
N GLN A 51 -11.15 7.75 -3.47
CA GLN A 51 -11.86 8.86 -2.84
C GLN A 51 -12.57 8.42 -1.56
N LEU A 52 -13.34 7.33 -1.62
CA LEU A 52 -14.13 6.84 -0.49
C LEU A 52 -13.23 6.30 0.64
N GLU A 53 -12.18 5.58 0.30
CA GLU A 53 -11.21 5.08 1.27
C GLU A 53 -10.52 6.23 2.01
N ALA A 54 -10.00 7.22 1.27
CA ALA A 54 -9.35 8.39 1.86
C ALA A 54 -10.31 9.20 2.76
N GLU A 55 -11.58 9.33 2.36
CA GLU A 55 -12.61 9.98 3.17
C GLU A 55 -12.86 9.24 4.49
N LEU A 56 -12.97 7.90 4.44
CA LEU A 56 -13.26 7.05 5.59
C LEU A 56 -12.09 6.87 6.55
N GLN A 57 -10.87 7.07 6.08
CA GLN A 57 -9.65 7.03 6.90
C GLN A 57 -9.41 8.33 7.67
N GLN A 58 -10.21 9.37 7.44
CA GLN A 58 -10.16 10.62 8.23
C GLN A 58 -10.92 10.45 9.55
N GLY A 59 -10.44 11.13 10.59
CA GLY A 59 -11.09 11.12 11.89
C GLY A 59 -10.55 10.07 12.87
N GLU A 60 -11.41 9.56 13.75
CA GLU A 60 -11.02 8.52 14.69
C GLU A 60 -10.71 7.20 14.00
N TYR A 61 -9.67 6.52 14.49
CA TYR A 61 -9.27 5.24 13.92
C TYR A 61 -10.37 4.19 14.11
N ILE A 62 -10.75 3.54 13.02
CA ILE A 62 -11.53 2.30 12.98
C ILE A 62 -10.71 1.23 12.26
N LYS A 63 -11.01 -0.05 12.45
CA LYS A 63 -10.30 -1.14 11.74
C LYS A 63 -10.45 -1.05 10.23
N TYR A 64 -9.42 -1.42 9.48
CA TYR A 64 -9.44 -1.35 8.02
C TYR A 64 -10.52 -2.24 7.40
N ARG A 65 -10.82 -3.39 8.00
CA ARG A 65 -11.97 -4.22 7.62
C ARG A 65 -13.28 -3.44 7.63
N GLU A 66 -13.48 -2.59 8.64
CA GLU A 66 -14.68 -1.74 8.74
C GLU A 66 -14.61 -0.58 7.71
N VAL A 67 -13.42 -0.04 7.43
CA VAL A 67 -13.25 0.95 6.35
C VAL A 67 -13.68 0.33 5.01
N LEU A 68 -13.18 -0.85 4.67
CA LEU A 68 -13.51 -1.54 3.42
C LEU A 68 -15.01 -1.87 3.32
N ARG A 69 -15.62 -2.28 4.42
CA ARG A 69 -17.07 -2.52 4.49
C ARG A 69 -17.87 -1.25 4.18
N ARG A 70 -17.47 -0.13 4.77
CA ARG A 70 -18.09 1.18 4.51
C ARG A 70 -17.80 1.71 3.11
N VAL A 71 -16.67 1.37 2.52
CA VAL A 71 -16.39 1.69 1.11
C VAL A 71 -17.44 1.06 0.21
N VAL A 72 -17.76 -0.24 0.37
CA VAL A 72 -18.80 -0.91 -0.43
C VAL A 72 -20.17 -0.30 -0.22
N ASP A 73 -20.53 0.04 1.02
CA ASP A 73 -21.79 0.72 1.35
C ASP A 73 -21.89 2.08 0.65
N LYS A 74 -20.84 2.89 0.74
CA LYS A 74 -20.76 4.20 0.06
C LYS A 74 -20.74 4.11 -1.47
N PHE A 75 -20.21 3.02 -2.05
CA PHE A 75 -20.39 2.74 -3.47
C PHE A 75 -21.89 2.63 -3.80
N GLY A 76 -22.62 1.85 -3.00
CA GLY A 76 -24.06 1.72 -3.13
C GLY A 76 -24.78 3.07 -3.07
N GLU A 77 -24.49 3.88 -2.07
CA GLU A 77 -25.06 5.25 -1.92
C GLU A 77 -24.72 6.13 -3.13
N ARG A 78 -23.47 6.12 -3.58
CA ARG A 78 -22.96 7.04 -4.63
C ARG A 78 -23.51 6.73 -6.01
N ILE A 79 -23.71 5.45 -6.35
CA ILE A 79 -24.13 5.02 -7.68
C ILE A 79 -25.52 4.36 -7.70
N GLY A 80 -26.23 4.35 -6.58
CA GLY A 80 -27.64 4.02 -6.47
C GLY A 80 -27.93 2.53 -6.46
N PHE A 81 -27.39 1.78 -5.46
CA PHE A 81 -27.79 0.40 -5.14
C PHE A 81 -27.64 0.13 -3.64
N ASN A 82 -28.25 -0.95 -3.15
CA ASN A 82 -28.14 -1.37 -1.76
C ASN A 82 -27.36 -2.69 -1.70
N PRO A 83 -26.11 -2.68 -1.18
CA PRO A 83 -25.34 -3.92 -1.05
C PRO A 83 -25.98 -4.87 -0.04
N THR A 84 -25.91 -6.17 -0.32
CA THR A 84 -26.28 -7.22 0.66
C THR A 84 -25.24 -7.31 1.77
N ALA A 85 -25.58 -7.99 2.88
CA ALA A 85 -24.66 -8.20 4.00
C ALA A 85 -23.37 -8.96 3.57
N GLU A 86 -23.46 -9.86 2.58
CA GLU A 86 -22.32 -10.57 2.01
C GLU A 86 -21.47 -9.64 1.14
N GLU A 87 -22.07 -8.85 0.26
CA GLU A 87 -21.38 -7.92 -0.61
C GLU A 87 -20.63 -6.84 0.17
N LEU A 88 -21.15 -6.40 1.32
CA LEU A 88 -20.44 -5.45 2.19
C LEU A 88 -19.06 -5.95 2.64
N ASN A 89 -18.84 -7.26 2.71
CA ASN A 89 -17.58 -7.84 3.12
C ASN A 89 -16.66 -8.20 1.94
N SER A 90 -17.14 -8.04 0.68
CA SER A 90 -16.45 -8.50 -0.53
C SER A 90 -14.99 -8.03 -0.64
N LEU A 91 -14.71 -6.76 -0.33
CA LEU A 91 -13.35 -6.21 -0.35
C LEU A 91 -12.46 -6.86 0.73
N ALA A 92 -12.91 -6.86 1.99
CA ALA A 92 -12.11 -7.38 3.10
C ALA A 92 -11.84 -8.88 2.95
N ASP A 93 -12.84 -9.65 2.54
CA ASP A 93 -12.72 -11.10 2.37
C ASP A 93 -11.88 -11.48 1.14
N SER A 94 -11.75 -10.58 0.16
CA SER A 94 -10.94 -10.81 -1.04
C SER A 94 -9.43 -10.68 -0.78
N ILE A 95 -8.98 -9.95 0.26
CA ILE A 95 -7.56 -9.67 0.52
C ILE A 95 -6.70 -10.95 0.57
N GLN A 96 -7.26 -12.04 1.07
CA GLN A 96 -6.57 -13.33 1.12
C GLN A 96 -6.15 -13.89 -0.26
N TYR A 97 -6.73 -13.37 -1.35
CA TYR A 97 -6.46 -13.78 -2.73
C TYR A 97 -5.63 -12.76 -3.51
N TRP A 98 -5.27 -11.63 -2.90
CA TRP A 98 -4.47 -10.61 -3.57
C TRP A 98 -3.02 -11.06 -3.66
N LEU A 99 -2.50 -11.15 -4.88
CA LEU A 99 -1.18 -11.70 -5.16
C LEU A 99 -0.10 -10.62 -5.20
N PRO A 100 1.17 -10.97 -4.94
CA PRO A 100 2.29 -10.07 -5.18
C PRO A 100 2.39 -9.67 -6.65
N LEU A 101 2.90 -8.45 -6.89
CA LEU A 101 3.33 -8.05 -8.22
C LEU A 101 4.47 -8.98 -8.71
N PRO A 102 4.61 -9.20 -10.03
CA PRO A 102 5.48 -10.26 -10.58
C PRO A 102 6.94 -10.23 -10.15
N ASP A 103 7.47 -9.05 -9.83
CA ASP A 103 8.88 -8.86 -9.42
C ASP A 103 9.08 -8.89 -7.89
N THR A 104 8.00 -8.90 -7.11
CA THR A 104 8.06 -8.62 -5.66
C THR A 104 8.82 -9.69 -4.87
N VAL A 105 8.45 -10.95 -4.99
CA VAL A 105 8.99 -12.03 -4.14
C VAL A 105 10.50 -12.18 -4.34
N GLU A 106 10.96 -12.19 -5.60
CA GLU A 106 12.39 -12.31 -5.91
C GLU A 106 13.18 -11.08 -5.45
N ALA A 107 12.59 -9.88 -5.63
CA ALA A 107 13.21 -8.65 -5.17
C ALA A 107 13.37 -8.63 -3.65
N LEU A 108 12.32 -8.96 -2.89
CA LEU A 108 12.37 -9.02 -1.42
C LEU A 108 13.40 -10.03 -0.93
N ARG A 109 13.44 -11.24 -1.50
CA ARG A 109 14.45 -12.26 -1.16
C ARG A 109 15.88 -11.76 -1.39
N THR A 110 16.10 -11.01 -2.47
CA THR A 110 17.41 -10.45 -2.79
C THR A 110 17.79 -9.31 -1.85
N LEU A 111 16.88 -8.38 -1.59
CA LEU A 111 17.09 -7.25 -0.69
C LEU A 111 17.30 -7.68 0.77
N LYS A 112 16.60 -8.74 1.21
CA LYS A 112 16.75 -9.31 2.56
C LYS A 112 18.18 -9.78 2.88
N ARG A 113 18.98 -10.11 1.87
CA ARG A 113 20.39 -10.51 2.05
C ARG A 113 21.29 -9.36 2.50
N LYS A 114 20.86 -8.11 2.27
CA LYS A 114 21.64 -6.90 2.55
C LYS A 114 21.00 -6.00 3.59
N PHE A 115 19.67 -5.98 3.67
CA PHE A 115 18.91 -5.03 4.47
C PHE A 115 17.96 -5.73 5.43
N LYS A 116 17.64 -5.09 6.55
CA LYS A 116 16.42 -5.39 7.30
C LYS A 116 15.22 -4.96 6.47
N LEU A 117 14.19 -5.78 6.39
CA LEU A 117 12.95 -5.47 5.69
C LEU A 117 11.83 -5.21 6.68
N VAL A 118 11.16 -4.08 6.52
CA VAL A 118 10.09 -3.64 7.43
C VAL A 118 8.86 -3.23 6.60
N ILE A 119 7.68 -3.61 7.04
CA ILE A 119 6.41 -3.17 6.45
C ILE A 119 5.85 -1.98 7.24
N ILE A 120 5.32 -0.98 6.53
CA ILE A 120 4.48 0.10 7.06
C ILE A 120 3.23 0.16 6.19
N SER A 121 2.10 -0.37 6.67
CA SER A 121 0.91 -0.57 5.84
C SER A 121 -0.38 -0.12 6.52
N ASN A 122 -1.29 0.44 5.71
CA ASN A 122 -2.65 0.83 6.11
C ASN A 122 -3.58 -0.39 6.14
N ILE A 123 -3.35 -1.31 7.07
CA ILE A 123 -4.04 -2.61 7.13
C ILE A 123 -4.24 -3.05 8.58
N ASP A 124 -5.18 -3.97 8.82
CA ASP A 124 -5.30 -4.72 10.07
C ASP A 124 -4.29 -5.89 10.12
N GLU A 125 -3.90 -6.33 11.32
CA GLU A 125 -2.91 -7.38 11.50
C GLU A 125 -3.37 -8.73 10.95
N ASP A 126 -4.64 -9.09 11.17
CA ASP A 126 -5.23 -10.33 10.66
C ASP A 126 -5.31 -10.35 9.12
N LEU A 127 -5.63 -9.23 8.50
CA LEU A 127 -5.67 -9.10 7.04
C LEU A 127 -4.25 -9.15 6.44
N PHE A 128 -3.27 -8.50 7.06
CA PHE A 128 -1.89 -8.57 6.60
C PHE A 128 -1.32 -9.99 6.66
N ALA A 129 -1.76 -10.81 7.62
CA ALA A 129 -1.29 -12.18 7.75
C ALA A 129 -1.55 -13.05 6.50
N PHE A 130 -2.57 -12.73 5.69
CA PHE A 130 -2.78 -13.37 4.39
C PHE A 130 -1.74 -12.93 3.37
N SER A 131 -1.49 -11.63 3.24
CA SER A 131 -0.49 -11.08 2.31
C SER A 131 0.93 -11.55 2.67
N ALA A 132 1.26 -11.67 3.95
CA ALA A 132 2.56 -12.16 4.39
C ALA A 132 2.90 -13.56 3.87
N LYS A 133 1.88 -14.44 3.75
CA LYS A 133 2.06 -15.79 3.17
C LYS A 133 2.45 -15.72 1.69
N HIS A 134 1.83 -14.81 0.94
CA HIS A 134 2.13 -14.63 -0.49
C HIS A 134 3.46 -13.94 -0.76
N LEU A 135 3.94 -13.09 0.15
CA LEU A 135 5.22 -12.40 0.02
C LEU A 135 6.44 -13.30 0.23
N GLU A 136 6.28 -14.46 0.88
CA GLU A 136 7.28 -15.52 1.01
C GLU A 136 8.64 -15.07 1.58
N VAL A 137 8.65 -14.02 2.39
CA VAL A 137 9.82 -13.51 3.09
C VAL A 137 9.47 -13.14 4.52
N GLU A 138 10.37 -13.38 5.44
CA GLU A 138 10.22 -12.93 6.82
C GLU A 138 10.64 -11.46 6.95
N PHE A 139 9.73 -10.61 7.42
CA PHE A 139 10.01 -9.21 7.72
C PHE A 139 10.56 -9.05 9.14
N ASP A 140 11.55 -8.18 9.30
CA ASP A 140 12.13 -7.88 10.62
C ASP A 140 11.15 -7.17 11.54
N ARG A 141 10.26 -6.35 10.95
CA ARG A 141 9.13 -5.70 11.64
C ARG A 141 7.97 -5.53 10.67
N ILE A 142 6.76 -5.55 11.22
CA ILE A 142 5.52 -5.23 10.52
C ILE A 142 4.81 -4.18 11.35
N ILE A 143 4.56 -3.02 10.76
CA ILE A 143 3.85 -1.89 11.36
C ILE A 143 2.55 -1.72 10.59
N THR A 144 1.45 -1.98 11.27
CA THR A 144 0.10 -1.85 10.71
C THR A 144 -0.60 -0.57 11.19
N ALA A 145 -1.62 -0.13 10.47
CA ALA A 145 -2.50 0.92 10.95
C ALA A 145 -3.19 0.53 12.27
N GLU A 146 -3.46 -0.76 12.47
CA GLU A 146 -4.04 -1.27 13.71
C GLU A 146 -3.11 -1.04 14.90
N GLN A 147 -1.81 -1.25 14.76
CA GLN A 147 -0.81 -0.98 15.80
C GLN A 147 -0.63 0.53 16.04
N ALA A 148 -0.57 1.31 14.97
CA ALA A 148 -0.36 2.75 15.04
C ALA A 148 -1.61 3.53 15.47
N LYS A 149 -2.81 2.92 15.43
CA LYS A 149 -4.12 3.54 15.61
C LYS A 149 -4.30 4.77 14.72
N SER A 150 -3.75 4.71 13.51
CA SER A 150 -3.83 5.77 12.50
C SER A 150 -3.52 5.22 11.12
N TYR A 151 -4.03 5.92 10.11
CA TYR A 151 -3.74 5.64 8.70
C TYR A 151 -2.68 6.59 8.16
N LYS A 152 -1.77 6.10 7.30
CA LYS A 152 -0.93 6.97 6.46
C LYS A 152 -1.85 7.87 5.62
N PRO A 153 -1.53 9.15 5.45
CA PRO A 153 -0.25 9.82 5.65
C PRO A 153 0.04 10.32 7.08
N SER A 154 -0.68 9.87 8.11
CA SER A 154 -0.32 10.22 9.49
C SER A 154 1.13 9.84 9.79
N LEU A 155 1.85 10.75 10.43
CA LEU A 155 3.24 10.52 10.83
C LEU A 155 3.38 9.47 11.93
N ASN A 156 2.30 9.11 12.62
CA ASN A 156 2.35 8.13 13.71
C ASN A 156 2.82 6.75 13.25
N ASN A 157 2.37 6.31 12.06
CA ASN A 157 2.80 5.04 11.47
C ASN A 157 4.33 4.99 11.27
N PHE A 158 4.90 6.07 10.74
CA PHE A 158 6.33 6.19 10.50
C PHE A 158 7.13 6.35 11.80
N ARG A 159 6.64 7.15 12.76
CA ARG A 159 7.30 7.31 14.08
C ARG A 159 7.34 5.98 14.84
N LEU A 160 6.23 5.22 14.84
CA LEU A 160 6.20 3.90 15.43
C LEU A 160 7.17 2.94 14.74
N ALA A 161 7.27 3.01 13.40
CA ALA A 161 8.23 2.20 12.65
C ALA A 161 9.68 2.55 13.04
N MET A 162 10.03 3.84 13.05
CA MET A 162 11.37 4.32 13.41
C MET A 162 11.75 3.89 14.84
N GLU A 163 10.82 4.03 15.79
CA GLU A 163 11.03 3.56 17.19
C GLU A 163 11.33 2.06 17.23
N LYS A 164 10.50 1.23 16.57
CA LYS A 164 10.66 -0.23 16.58
C LYS A 164 11.86 -0.72 15.77
N ILE A 165 12.30 0.01 14.75
CA ILE A 165 13.50 -0.28 13.96
C ILE A 165 14.77 0.04 14.78
N ASN A 166 14.71 1.09 15.58
CA ASN A 166 15.81 1.61 16.40
C ASN A 166 17.09 1.87 15.57
N LEU A 167 16.92 2.58 14.46
CA LEU A 167 17.99 3.10 13.61
C LEU A 167 17.76 4.61 13.36
N PRO A 168 18.83 5.40 13.15
CA PRO A 168 18.68 6.79 12.78
C PRO A 168 18.03 6.92 11.38
N PRO A 169 17.26 8.01 11.12
CA PRO A 169 16.54 8.19 9.87
C PRO A 169 17.40 8.05 8.61
N GLU A 170 18.66 8.51 8.66
CA GLU A 170 19.60 8.45 7.55
C GLU A 170 20.05 7.02 7.17
N GLU A 171 19.81 6.04 8.02
CA GLU A 171 20.08 4.62 7.79
C GLU A 171 18.83 3.84 7.30
N ILE A 172 17.70 4.54 7.14
CA ILE A 172 16.42 3.97 6.71
C ILE A 172 16.04 4.53 5.33
N LEU A 173 15.70 3.66 4.39
CA LEU A 173 15.20 4.03 3.07
C LEU A 173 13.75 3.54 2.94
N HIS A 174 12.82 4.48 2.72
CA HIS A 174 11.41 4.14 2.53
C HIS A 174 11.08 3.92 1.05
N VAL A 175 10.41 2.82 0.73
CA VAL A 175 10.10 2.37 -0.63
C VAL A 175 8.59 2.23 -0.79
N ALA A 176 7.98 3.00 -1.69
CA ALA A 176 6.53 3.02 -1.85
C ALA A 176 6.09 3.44 -3.25
N ALA A 177 4.90 3.00 -3.66
CA ALA A 177 4.24 3.46 -4.89
C ALA A 177 3.38 4.71 -4.66
N SER A 178 2.91 4.97 -3.43
CA SER A 178 2.05 6.11 -3.14
C SER A 178 2.85 7.36 -2.74
N ILE A 179 2.70 8.42 -3.52
CA ILE A 179 3.26 9.73 -3.13
C ILE A 179 2.46 10.31 -1.94
N TYR A 180 1.12 10.20 -1.99
CA TYR A 180 0.22 10.74 -0.99
C TYR A 180 0.41 10.11 0.38
N HIS A 181 0.33 8.78 0.46
CA HIS A 181 0.38 8.08 1.74
C HIS A 181 1.80 8.00 2.33
N ASP A 182 2.82 7.96 1.47
CA ASP A 182 4.15 7.51 1.88
C ASP A 182 5.25 8.56 1.66
N ILE A 183 5.48 8.98 0.42
CA ILE A 183 6.68 9.78 0.10
C ILE A 183 6.69 11.12 0.84
N ILE A 184 5.54 11.82 0.88
CA ILE A 184 5.42 13.10 1.58
C ILE A 184 5.69 12.93 3.08
N ALA A 185 5.05 11.94 3.71
CA ALA A 185 5.17 11.69 5.14
C ALA A 185 6.60 11.26 5.53
N ALA A 186 7.18 10.30 4.80
CA ALA A 186 8.54 9.83 5.05
C ALA A 186 9.57 10.95 4.94
N LYS A 187 9.50 11.77 3.89
CA LYS A 187 10.41 12.92 3.71
C LYS A 187 10.27 13.97 4.81
N SER A 188 9.07 14.22 5.30
CA SER A 188 8.86 15.18 6.40
C SER A 188 9.53 14.76 7.72
N LEU A 189 9.81 13.45 7.87
CA LEU A 189 10.55 12.87 9.00
C LEU A 189 12.05 12.66 8.73
N GLY A 190 12.56 13.14 7.60
CA GLY A 190 13.97 13.05 7.23
C GLY A 190 14.39 11.69 6.65
N LEU A 191 13.45 10.82 6.33
CA LEU A 191 13.74 9.56 5.65
C LEU A 191 14.08 9.82 4.17
N SER A 192 15.06 9.08 3.65
CA SER A 192 15.26 8.97 2.21
C SER A 192 14.16 8.10 1.60
N THR A 193 13.77 8.40 0.34
CA THR A 193 12.61 7.80 -0.30
C THR A 193 12.89 7.27 -1.70
N VAL A 194 12.30 6.12 -2.01
CA VAL A 194 12.20 5.58 -3.37
C VAL A 194 10.73 5.52 -3.77
N TRP A 195 10.40 6.21 -4.84
CA TRP A 195 9.09 6.06 -5.46
C TRP A 195 9.12 4.97 -6.53
N VAL A 196 8.39 3.88 -6.29
CA VAL A 196 8.19 2.80 -7.26
C VAL A 196 6.97 3.16 -8.11
N ASN A 197 7.21 3.70 -9.32
CA ASN A 197 6.14 4.15 -10.21
C ASN A 197 5.50 2.96 -10.96
N ARG A 198 4.73 2.16 -10.24
CA ARG A 198 4.02 0.96 -10.76
C ARG A 198 3.04 1.27 -11.90
N ARG A 199 2.58 2.51 -12.00
CA ARG A 199 1.65 2.97 -13.03
C ARG A 199 2.32 3.71 -14.20
N ALA A 200 3.63 3.57 -14.39
CA ALA A 200 4.33 4.18 -15.50
C ALA A 200 3.70 3.78 -16.84
N GLY A 201 3.21 4.76 -17.62
CA GLY A 201 2.55 4.52 -18.91
C GLY A 201 1.06 4.13 -18.85
N GLN A 202 0.47 4.02 -17.65
CA GLN A 202 -0.98 3.80 -17.51
C GLN A 202 -1.74 5.13 -17.40
N GLN A 203 -3.02 5.11 -17.79
CA GLN A 203 -3.92 6.26 -17.63
C GLN A 203 -4.55 6.29 -16.24
N GLY A 204 -4.96 7.49 -15.78
CA GLY A 204 -5.61 7.70 -14.48
C GLY A 204 -4.66 7.63 -13.30
N VAL A 205 -5.17 7.89 -12.11
CA VAL A 205 -4.42 7.91 -10.84
C VAL A 205 -4.41 6.56 -10.12
N GLY A 206 -5.25 5.61 -10.55
CA GLY A 206 -5.42 4.32 -9.90
C GLY A 206 -6.17 4.41 -8.58
N ALA A 207 -5.94 3.45 -7.70
CA ALA A 207 -6.62 3.34 -6.41
C ALA A 207 -5.99 4.23 -5.31
N THR A 208 -5.29 5.32 -5.65
CA THR A 208 -4.69 6.23 -4.67
C THR A 208 -4.97 7.69 -5.01
N VAL A 209 -5.05 8.55 -3.99
CA VAL A 209 -5.22 9.99 -4.16
C VAL A 209 -3.98 10.58 -4.85
N SER A 210 -4.20 11.48 -5.82
CA SER A 210 -3.12 12.18 -6.52
C SER A 210 -2.39 13.13 -5.59
N ALA A 211 -1.07 13.11 -5.64
CA ALA A 211 -0.21 14.04 -4.90
C ALA A 211 1.09 14.29 -5.66
N VAL A 212 1.80 15.36 -5.32
CA VAL A 212 3.08 15.74 -5.91
C VAL A 212 4.15 15.88 -4.84
N SER A 213 5.24 15.15 -5.01
CA SER A 213 6.46 15.29 -4.20
C SER A 213 7.67 14.84 -5.03
N GLN A 214 8.87 15.20 -4.60
CA GLN A 214 10.11 14.72 -5.22
C GLN A 214 10.73 13.64 -4.35
N PRO A 215 10.67 12.37 -4.75
CA PRO A 215 11.43 11.29 -4.10
C PRO A 215 12.93 11.48 -4.35
N ASP A 216 13.75 10.85 -3.50
CA ASP A 216 15.20 10.86 -3.70
C ASP A 216 15.64 9.93 -4.84
N LEU A 217 14.82 8.91 -5.12
CA LEU A 217 14.97 8.02 -6.28
C LEU A 217 13.58 7.66 -6.84
N LYS A 218 13.49 7.55 -8.17
CA LYS A 218 12.32 6.99 -8.88
C LYS A 218 12.74 5.77 -9.66
N VAL A 219 11.99 4.68 -9.50
CA VAL A 219 12.17 3.43 -10.26
C VAL A 219 10.82 2.96 -10.82
N PRO A 220 10.79 2.23 -11.95
CA PRO A 220 9.55 1.69 -12.48
C PRO A 220 9.08 0.45 -11.71
N ASP A 221 9.99 -0.31 -11.11
CA ASP A 221 9.74 -1.59 -10.47
C ASP A 221 10.81 -1.93 -9.41
N LEU A 222 10.57 -3.01 -8.64
CA LEU A 222 11.52 -3.46 -7.62
C LEU A 222 12.74 -4.17 -8.22
N LYS A 223 12.62 -4.74 -9.42
CA LYS A 223 13.77 -5.33 -10.12
C LYS A 223 14.84 -4.27 -10.41
N THR A 224 14.43 -3.09 -10.85
CA THR A 224 15.32 -1.95 -11.04
C THR A 224 15.92 -1.48 -9.70
N LEU A 225 15.13 -1.42 -8.63
CA LEU A 225 15.63 -1.09 -7.30
C LEU A 225 16.72 -2.07 -6.84
N VAL A 226 16.49 -3.38 -7.02
CA VAL A 226 17.49 -4.42 -6.72
C VAL A 226 18.77 -4.20 -7.51
N ALA A 227 18.69 -4.00 -8.82
CA ALA A 227 19.88 -3.77 -9.65
C ALA A 227 20.71 -2.58 -9.14
N LEU A 228 20.07 -1.45 -8.87
CA LEU A 228 20.73 -0.26 -8.33
C LEU A 228 21.33 -0.49 -6.93
N SER A 229 20.63 -1.25 -6.06
CA SER A 229 21.09 -1.52 -4.69
C SER A 229 22.31 -2.45 -4.63
N LEU A 230 22.55 -3.22 -5.69
CA LEU A 230 23.70 -4.12 -5.85
C LEU A 230 24.83 -3.52 -6.69
N GLY A 231 24.69 -2.26 -7.17
CA GLY A 231 25.71 -1.59 -7.99
C GLY A 231 25.80 -2.15 -9.42
N LYS A 232 24.68 -2.63 -9.94
CA LYS A 232 24.59 -3.19 -11.30
C LYS A 232 23.89 -2.22 -12.26
#